data_4cc0e5fb0e608bd28abe8b086ec333de
#
_entry.id   4cc0e5fb0e608bd28abe8b086ec333de
#
_cell.length_a   1.000
_cell.length_b   1.000
_cell.length_c   1.000
_cell.angle_alpha   90.00
_cell.angle_beta   90.00
_cell.angle_gamma   90.00
#
_symmetry.space_group_name_H-M   'P 1'
#
loop_
_entity.id
_entity.type
_entity.pdbx_description
1 polymer ?
#
loop_
_entity_poly.entity_id
_entity_poly.type
_entity_poly.pdbx_seq_one_letter_code
_entity_poly.pdbx_strand_id
1 'polypeptide(L)'
;KAESRGLGDVYKRQGINKTKLQAELDNISDFFRSDLYSLGVLYKGKLIIENYYSGNADSRRPIWSITKSVLSSGYGHLIYNNQLLNTETPLSLFYSLDTAEKSSINIGNLLMMNSGVGDNLGYVSKSDPIQYILSEPLTFSPGTWWAYTSAGTHLLSDIMTKATGKTTKDYLDKHILNPIGIYNYDWESIKEVHNGGFGINFRLQDMLRFGQFFLQKGKSGNKQILSQEWVDISTQGLVNFNAERGYGFLWWIDKQGDDITYSARGYSGQFIVVNPKRALVICVSSRTRNNNFDYLNGIDSFIKQLINSFDIVQ
;
A
#
# COMPACT_ATOMS: atom_id res chain seq x y z
N LYS A 1 -32.97 -22.03 -7.93
CA LYS A 1 -32.54 -22.84 -6.73
C LYS A 1 -31.58 -23.99 -7.03
N ALA A 2 -30.99 -24.10 -8.20
CA ALA A 2 -30.10 -25.24 -8.56
C ALA A 2 -28.61 -24.97 -8.35
N GLU A 3 -28.17 -23.72 -8.15
CA GLU A 3 -26.73 -23.40 -8.10
C GLU A 3 -26.10 -23.42 -6.70
N SER A 4 -26.86 -23.54 -5.62
CA SER A 4 -26.33 -23.48 -4.26
C SER A 4 -25.71 -24.79 -3.72
N ARG A 5 -25.93 -25.93 -4.38
CA ARG A 5 -25.46 -27.25 -3.89
C ARG A 5 -24.00 -27.57 -4.21
N GLY A 6 -23.37 -26.92 -5.19
CA GLY A 6 -21.96 -27.17 -5.57
C GLY A 6 -20.93 -26.30 -4.88
N LEU A 7 -21.30 -25.11 -4.43
CA LEU A 7 -20.39 -24.13 -3.82
C LEU A 7 -19.96 -24.54 -2.39
N GLY A 8 -20.83 -25.17 -1.62
CA GLY A 8 -20.54 -25.59 -0.24
C GLY A 8 -19.38 -26.54 -0.07
N ASP A 9 -19.24 -27.52 -0.98
CA ASP A 9 -18.17 -28.52 -0.94
C ASP A 9 -16.83 -27.96 -1.46
N VAL A 10 -16.88 -26.99 -2.39
CA VAL A 10 -15.70 -26.30 -2.90
C VAL A 10 -15.04 -25.46 -1.83
N TYR A 11 -15.81 -24.75 -1.01
CA TYR A 11 -15.29 -23.92 0.09
C TYR A 11 -14.64 -24.76 1.19
N LYS A 12 -15.24 -25.89 1.60
CA LYS A 12 -14.65 -26.81 2.59
C LYS A 12 -13.31 -27.40 2.15
N ARG A 13 -13.22 -27.82 0.89
CA ARG A 13 -11.97 -28.37 0.32
C ARG A 13 -10.88 -27.31 0.15
N GLN A 14 -11.23 -26.03 0.20
CA GLN A 14 -10.29 -24.91 0.08
C GLN A 14 -9.85 -24.35 1.44
N GLY A 15 -10.38 -24.83 2.58
CA GLY A 15 -10.08 -24.30 3.92
C GLY A 15 -10.77 -22.95 4.18
N ILE A 16 -12.03 -22.81 3.76
CA ILE A 16 -12.84 -21.62 3.98
C ILE A 16 -14.01 -21.96 4.89
N ASN A 17 -14.13 -21.27 6.01
CA ASN A 17 -15.32 -21.35 6.86
C ASN A 17 -16.46 -20.54 6.24
N LYS A 18 -17.28 -21.23 5.41
CA LYS A 18 -18.38 -20.59 4.66
C LYS A 18 -19.38 -19.88 5.56
N THR A 19 -19.78 -20.50 6.67
CA THR A 19 -20.76 -19.91 7.59
C THR A 19 -20.26 -18.61 8.18
N LYS A 20 -18.97 -18.61 8.63
CA LYS A 20 -18.35 -17.42 9.17
C LYS A 20 -18.17 -16.35 8.11
N LEU A 21 -17.69 -16.73 6.91
CA LEU A 21 -17.52 -15.80 5.79
C LEU A 21 -18.86 -15.15 5.40
N GLN A 22 -19.94 -15.94 5.33
CA GLN A 22 -21.25 -15.39 5.00
C GLN A 22 -21.76 -14.44 6.08
N ALA A 23 -21.60 -14.81 7.37
CA ALA A 23 -21.98 -13.93 8.46
C ALA A 23 -21.23 -12.59 8.43
N GLU A 24 -19.93 -12.60 8.13
CA GLU A 24 -19.15 -11.36 7.99
C GLU A 24 -19.60 -10.52 6.78
N LEU A 25 -19.93 -11.17 5.67
CA LEU A 25 -20.46 -10.47 4.49
C LEU A 25 -21.86 -9.88 4.75
N ASP A 26 -22.69 -10.58 5.51
CA ASP A 26 -24.04 -10.08 5.91
C ASP A 26 -23.89 -8.89 6.86
N ASN A 27 -22.96 -8.94 7.80
CA ASN A 27 -22.66 -7.82 8.71
C ASN A 27 -22.16 -6.57 7.99
N ILE A 28 -21.39 -6.72 6.88
CA ILE A 28 -21.03 -5.58 6.02
C ILE A 28 -22.27 -4.86 5.52
N SER A 29 -23.30 -5.61 5.16
CA SER A 29 -24.46 -5.06 4.46
C SER A 29 -25.19 -4.00 5.27
N ASP A 30 -25.18 -4.08 6.58
CA ASP A 30 -25.98 -3.21 7.45
C ASP A 30 -25.23 -1.96 7.92
N PHE A 31 -23.93 -2.07 8.23
CA PHE A 31 -23.16 -0.95 8.77
C PHE A 31 -22.41 -0.12 7.71
N PHE A 32 -21.89 -0.78 6.66
CA PHE A 32 -20.99 -0.13 5.69
C PHE A 32 -21.58 0.06 4.29
N ARG A 33 -22.77 -0.48 4.01
CA ARG A 33 -23.33 -0.60 2.67
C ARG A 33 -23.38 0.70 1.87
N SER A 34 -23.63 1.82 2.51
CA SER A 34 -23.72 3.12 1.83
C SER A 34 -22.38 3.71 1.45
N ASP A 35 -21.30 3.28 2.10
CA ASP A 35 -19.97 3.88 1.98
C ASP A 35 -18.93 2.94 1.38
N LEU A 36 -19.23 1.65 1.25
CA LEU A 36 -18.39 0.68 0.57
C LEU A 36 -18.59 0.77 -0.94
N TYR A 37 -17.50 0.94 -1.68
CA TYR A 37 -17.53 0.89 -3.15
C TYR A 37 -17.36 -0.54 -3.66
N SER A 38 -16.35 -1.24 -3.15
CA SER A 38 -16.05 -2.61 -3.59
C SER A 38 -15.28 -3.39 -2.55
N LEU A 39 -15.44 -4.72 -2.60
CA LEU A 39 -14.69 -5.71 -1.83
C LEU A 39 -14.21 -6.81 -2.76
N GLY A 40 -12.91 -7.10 -2.70
CA GLY A 40 -12.29 -8.22 -3.42
C GLY A 40 -11.47 -9.10 -2.49
N VAL A 41 -11.53 -10.42 -2.69
CA VAL A 41 -10.75 -11.39 -1.91
C VAL A 41 -10.15 -12.44 -2.84
N LEU A 42 -8.82 -12.56 -2.77
CA LEU A 42 -8.09 -13.68 -3.34
C LEU A 42 -7.65 -14.62 -2.22
N TYR A 43 -7.89 -15.90 -2.37
CA TYR A 43 -7.42 -16.94 -1.47
C TYR A 43 -6.74 -18.06 -2.26
N LYS A 44 -5.48 -18.36 -1.90
CA LYS A 44 -4.65 -19.34 -2.64
C LYS A 44 -4.60 -19.03 -4.14
N GLY A 45 -4.51 -17.74 -4.50
CA GLY A 45 -4.47 -17.24 -5.87
C GLY A 45 -5.79 -17.31 -6.65
N LYS A 46 -6.90 -17.66 -6.01
CA LYS A 46 -8.23 -17.71 -6.64
C LYS A 46 -9.10 -16.58 -6.15
N LEU A 47 -9.84 -15.95 -7.06
CA LEU A 47 -10.83 -14.93 -6.73
C LEU A 47 -12.05 -15.59 -6.06
N ILE A 48 -12.28 -15.26 -4.79
CA ILE A 48 -13.38 -15.81 -3.97
C ILE A 48 -14.52 -14.82 -3.85
N ILE A 49 -14.19 -13.51 -3.73
CA ILE A 49 -15.15 -12.43 -3.63
C ILE A 49 -14.76 -11.33 -4.60
N GLU A 50 -15.71 -10.85 -5.38
CA GLU A 50 -15.62 -9.66 -6.20
C GLU A 50 -16.99 -8.97 -6.18
N ASN A 51 -17.18 -8.06 -5.24
CA ASN A 51 -18.42 -7.34 -5.04
C ASN A 51 -18.24 -5.84 -5.32
N TYR A 52 -19.19 -5.28 -6.04
CA TYR A 52 -19.32 -3.85 -6.34
C TYR A 52 -20.61 -3.32 -5.73
N TYR A 53 -20.51 -2.51 -4.71
CA TYR A 53 -21.65 -1.87 -4.03
C TYR A 53 -21.99 -0.53 -4.67
N SER A 54 -20.98 0.10 -5.33
CA SER A 54 -21.16 1.31 -6.11
C SER A 54 -20.20 1.33 -7.30
N GLY A 55 -20.75 1.53 -8.48
CA GLY A 55 -20.00 1.44 -9.75
C GLY A 55 -19.94 0.00 -10.27
N ASN A 56 -18.86 -0.32 -10.98
CA ASN A 56 -18.64 -1.62 -11.63
C ASN A 56 -17.13 -1.95 -11.70
N ALA A 57 -16.76 -3.03 -12.39
CA ALA A 57 -15.40 -3.51 -12.54
C ALA A 57 -14.44 -2.50 -13.21
N ASP A 58 -14.96 -1.59 -14.03
CA ASP A 58 -14.15 -0.58 -14.72
C ASP A 58 -13.99 0.72 -13.91
N SER A 59 -14.72 0.83 -12.79
CA SER A 59 -14.68 2.02 -11.94
C SER A 59 -13.33 2.17 -11.27
N ARG A 60 -12.61 3.26 -11.59
CA ARG A 60 -11.38 3.67 -10.92
C ARG A 60 -11.73 4.54 -9.72
N ARG A 61 -11.07 4.30 -8.62
CA ARG A 61 -11.28 5.05 -7.37
C ARG A 61 -9.94 5.52 -6.82
N PRO A 62 -9.89 6.69 -6.18
CA PRO A 62 -8.69 7.13 -5.48
C PRO A 62 -8.27 6.11 -4.43
N ILE A 63 -7.06 5.60 -4.57
CA ILE A 63 -6.49 4.69 -3.56
C ILE A 63 -5.74 5.44 -2.45
N TRP A 64 -5.68 6.76 -2.56
CA TRP A 64 -5.03 7.64 -1.59
C TRP A 64 -3.62 7.16 -1.24
N SER A 65 -3.32 7.03 0.05
CA SER A 65 -1.99 6.68 0.54
C SER A 65 -1.52 5.25 0.24
N ILE A 66 -2.35 4.40 -0.36
CA ILE A 66 -1.87 3.14 -0.98
C ILE A 66 -0.81 3.44 -2.07
N THR A 67 -0.87 4.63 -2.68
CA THR A 67 0.17 5.16 -3.59
C THR A 67 1.58 5.01 -3.02
N LYS A 68 1.76 5.19 -1.72
CA LYS A 68 3.05 5.06 -1.04
C LYS A 68 3.62 3.65 -1.15
N SER A 69 2.78 2.63 -0.95
CA SER A 69 3.21 1.23 -1.09
C SER A 69 3.51 0.86 -2.55
N VAL A 70 2.80 1.47 -3.51
CA VAL A 70 3.13 1.36 -4.94
C VAL A 70 4.51 1.98 -5.20
N LEU A 71 4.77 3.17 -4.69
CA LEU A 71 6.07 3.84 -4.79
C LEU A 71 7.20 3.01 -4.17
N SER A 72 6.96 2.35 -3.02
CA SER A 72 7.90 1.42 -2.39
C SER A 72 8.39 0.33 -3.34
N SER A 73 7.48 -0.25 -4.14
CA SER A 73 7.87 -1.28 -5.12
C SER A 73 8.86 -0.76 -6.16
N GLY A 74 8.74 0.49 -6.57
CA GLY A 74 9.70 1.15 -7.46
C GLY A 74 11.09 1.28 -6.81
N TYR A 75 11.14 1.63 -5.53
CA TYR A 75 12.41 1.66 -4.78
C TYR A 75 13.06 0.30 -4.66
N GLY A 76 12.28 -0.74 -4.43
CA GLY A 76 12.80 -2.10 -4.44
C GLY A 76 13.44 -2.47 -5.78
N HIS A 77 12.83 -2.08 -6.89
CA HIS A 77 13.39 -2.29 -8.21
C HIS A 77 14.66 -1.45 -8.44
N LEU A 78 14.68 -0.18 -7.99
CA LEU A 78 15.88 0.67 -8.09
C LEU A 78 17.05 0.11 -7.30
N ILE A 79 16.80 -0.40 -6.11
CA ILE A 79 17.84 -0.86 -5.17
C ILE A 79 18.38 -2.24 -5.56
N TYR A 80 17.48 -3.21 -5.76
CA TYR A 80 17.86 -4.61 -5.93
C TYR A 80 18.01 -5.06 -7.38
N ASN A 81 17.23 -4.49 -8.30
CA ASN A 81 17.29 -4.90 -9.69
C ASN A 81 18.26 -4.04 -10.51
N ASN A 82 18.30 -2.73 -10.26
CA ASN A 82 19.14 -1.79 -11.00
C ASN A 82 20.37 -1.30 -10.22
N GLN A 83 20.40 -1.46 -8.91
CA GLN A 83 21.50 -1.03 -8.03
C GLN A 83 21.87 0.46 -8.19
N LEU A 84 20.90 1.29 -8.58
CA LEU A 84 21.10 2.73 -8.75
C LEU A 84 21.19 3.47 -7.42
N LEU A 85 20.52 2.94 -6.39
CA LEU A 85 20.37 3.52 -5.07
C LEU A 85 20.53 2.41 -4.01
N ASN A 86 20.65 2.83 -2.75
CA ASN A 86 20.45 1.98 -1.59
C ASN A 86 19.74 2.76 -0.48
N THR A 87 19.35 2.11 0.60
CA THR A 87 18.63 2.75 1.71
C THR A 87 19.44 3.83 2.41
N GLU A 88 20.78 3.73 2.38
CA GLU A 88 21.71 4.68 2.98
C GLU A 88 22.05 5.87 2.06
N THR A 89 21.55 5.88 0.82
CA THR A 89 21.77 6.98 -0.12
C THR A 89 21.22 8.28 0.47
N PRO A 90 22.08 9.30 0.71
CA PRO A 90 21.67 10.51 1.42
C PRO A 90 20.91 11.46 0.50
N LEU A 91 20.02 12.27 1.10
CA LEU A 91 19.26 13.33 0.40
C LEU A 91 20.21 14.36 -0.25
N SER A 92 21.36 14.62 0.37
CA SER A 92 22.37 15.57 -0.12
C SER A 92 22.94 15.21 -1.50
N LEU A 93 22.74 13.97 -1.97
CA LEU A 93 23.08 13.57 -3.34
C LEU A 93 22.17 14.24 -4.38
N PHE A 94 20.95 14.60 -4.00
CA PHE A 94 19.92 15.09 -4.91
C PHE A 94 19.58 16.56 -4.70
N TYR A 95 19.91 17.12 -3.50
CA TYR A 95 19.49 18.46 -3.10
C TYR A 95 20.62 19.18 -2.34
N SER A 96 20.71 20.50 -2.58
CA SER A 96 21.47 21.38 -1.69
C SER A 96 20.64 21.63 -0.43
N LEU A 97 21.17 21.27 0.73
CA LEU A 97 20.45 21.31 2.01
C LEU A 97 21.12 22.34 2.93
N ASP A 98 20.30 23.02 3.73
CA ASP A 98 20.70 24.16 4.55
C ASP A 98 21.31 23.74 5.90
N THR A 99 21.12 22.50 6.34
CA THR A 99 21.63 21.99 7.62
C THR A 99 22.29 20.62 7.47
N ALA A 100 23.26 20.36 8.35
CA ALA A 100 23.89 19.02 8.44
C ALA A 100 22.87 17.95 8.83
N GLU A 101 21.87 18.30 9.63
CA GLU A 101 20.81 17.39 10.06
C GLU A 101 19.94 16.93 8.87
N LYS A 102 19.50 17.86 8.01
CA LYS A 102 18.80 17.51 6.77
C LYS A 102 19.69 16.69 5.82
N SER A 103 20.99 16.99 5.77
CA SER A 103 21.96 16.25 4.95
C SER A 103 22.17 14.81 5.42
N SER A 104 21.83 14.49 6.67
CA SER A 104 21.91 13.14 7.22
C SER A 104 20.70 12.26 6.87
N ILE A 105 19.62 12.84 6.36
CA ILE A 105 18.44 12.07 5.92
C ILE A 105 18.85 11.20 4.74
N ASN A 106 18.49 9.91 4.80
CA ASN A 106 18.69 8.96 3.72
C ASN A 106 17.36 8.42 3.18
N ILE A 107 17.39 7.65 2.09
CA ILE A 107 16.22 7.04 1.48
C ILE A 107 15.48 6.13 2.46
N GLY A 108 16.21 5.36 3.28
CA GLY A 108 15.62 4.50 4.31
C GLY A 108 14.77 5.29 5.32
N ASN A 109 15.26 6.47 5.74
CA ASN A 109 14.49 7.33 6.63
C ASN A 109 13.14 7.77 6.03
N LEU A 110 13.13 8.12 4.74
CA LEU A 110 11.89 8.48 4.05
C LEU A 110 10.95 7.28 3.90
N LEU A 111 11.48 6.11 3.56
CA LEU A 111 10.71 4.87 3.40
C LEU A 111 10.12 4.39 4.74
N MET A 112 10.84 4.56 5.85
CA MET A 112 10.41 4.20 7.20
C MET A 112 9.56 5.27 7.89
N MET A 113 9.36 6.44 7.28
CA MET A 113 8.66 7.56 7.92
C MET A 113 9.34 8.08 9.21
N ASN A 114 10.67 8.01 9.27
CA ASN A 114 11.46 8.49 10.41
C ASN A 114 12.51 9.55 10.02
N SER A 115 12.25 10.28 8.94
CA SER A 115 13.13 11.32 8.41
C SER A 115 13.09 12.65 9.16
N GLY A 116 12.05 12.90 9.96
CA GLY A 116 11.79 14.22 10.55
C GLY A 116 11.10 15.22 9.61
N VAL A 117 10.92 14.89 8.34
CA VAL A 117 10.14 15.73 7.40
C VAL A 117 8.68 15.75 7.85
N GLY A 118 8.16 16.95 8.16
CA GLY A 118 6.79 17.12 8.64
C GLY A 118 5.73 16.78 7.58
N ASP A 119 4.51 16.44 8.04
CA ASP A 119 3.36 16.16 7.14
C ASP A 119 2.56 17.44 6.84
N ASN A 120 3.24 18.46 6.34
CA ASN A 120 2.59 19.69 5.90
C ASN A 120 2.15 19.53 4.44
N LEU A 121 0.84 19.35 4.20
CA LEU A 121 0.26 19.27 2.85
C LEU A 121 0.28 20.60 2.10
N GLY A 122 0.77 21.69 2.71
CA GLY A 122 0.93 22.98 2.06
C GLY A 122 1.75 22.94 0.78
N TYR A 123 2.66 21.99 0.63
CA TYR A 123 3.47 21.80 -0.59
C TYR A 123 2.62 21.61 -1.85
N VAL A 124 1.43 21.04 -1.74
CA VAL A 124 0.53 20.75 -2.87
C VAL A 124 0.17 22.02 -3.65
N SER A 125 0.06 23.16 -2.98
CA SER A 125 -0.32 24.46 -3.56
C SER A 125 0.85 25.35 -3.93
N LYS A 126 2.11 24.93 -3.67
CA LYS A 126 3.29 25.75 -3.91
C LYS A 126 3.73 25.74 -5.38
N SER A 127 4.39 26.83 -5.79
CA SER A 127 5.02 26.92 -7.11
C SER A 127 6.18 25.95 -7.26
N ASP A 128 6.96 25.75 -6.18
CA ASP A 128 8.02 24.74 -6.07
C ASP A 128 7.76 23.88 -4.82
N PRO A 129 7.04 22.74 -4.98
CA PRO A 129 6.72 21.84 -3.88
C PRO A 129 7.94 21.25 -3.19
N ILE A 130 8.96 20.89 -3.96
CA ILE A 130 10.16 20.22 -3.46
C ILE A 130 10.96 21.21 -2.61
N GLN A 131 11.23 22.42 -3.13
CA GLN A 131 11.93 23.45 -2.37
C GLN A 131 11.16 23.85 -1.11
N TYR A 132 9.84 23.91 -1.19
CA TYR A 132 9.02 24.17 -0.01
C TYR A 132 9.21 23.11 1.07
N ILE A 133 9.12 21.81 0.72
CA ILE A 133 9.34 20.72 1.68
C ILE A 133 10.74 20.81 2.30
N LEU A 134 11.76 21.04 1.48
CA LEU A 134 13.15 21.12 1.95
C LEU A 134 13.44 22.36 2.80
N SER A 135 12.69 23.44 2.64
CA SER A 135 12.83 24.66 3.45
C SER A 135 12.19 24.57 4.84
N GLU A 136 11.19 23.69 5.01
CA GLU A 136 10.52 23.51 6.30
C GLU A 136 11.49 22.91 7.35
N PRO A 137 11.38 23.31 8.62
CA PRO A 137 12.18 22.71 9.69
C PRO A 137 11.81 21.23 9.90
N LEU A 138 12.79 20.43 10.31
CA LEU A 138 12.50 19.05 10.74
C LEU A 138 11.70 19.08 12.05
N THR A 139 10.78 18.15 12.20
CA THR A 139 9.96 17.98 13.41
C THR A 139 10.69 17.21 14.51
N PHE A 140 11.69 16.42 14.14
CA PHE A 140 12.59 15.66 15.00
C PHE A 140 13.85 15.25 14.20
N SER A 141 14.91 14.86 14.88
CA SER A 141 16.14 14.40 14.23
C SER A 141 15.96 13.09 13.49
N PRO A 142 16.50 12.94 12.27
CA PRO A 142 16.34 11.74 11.46
C PRO A 142 16.70 10.45 12.22
N GLY A 143 15.85 9.44 12.09
CA GLY A 143 16.01 8.14 12.75
C GLY A 143 15.54 8.07 14.20
N THR A 144 15.18 9.20 14.86
CA THR A 144 14.87 9.20 16.30
C THR A 144 13.40 8.97 16.64
N TRP A 145 12.49 9.30 15.72
CA TRP A 145 11.05 9.16 15.92
C TRP A 145 10.36 8.74 14.63
N TRP A 146 9.14 8.27 14.74
CA TRP A 146 8.30 7.95 13.61
C TRP A 146 7.14 8.94 13.49
N ALA A 147 6.96 9.52 12.30
CA ALA A 147 5.82 10.35 11.99
C ALA A 147 5.41 10.18 10.53
N TYR A 148 4.15 9.85 10.32
CA TYR A 148 3.62 9.66 8.98
C TYR A 148 3.69 10.96 8.18
N THR A 149 4.23 10.91 6.94
CA THR A 149 4.41 12.10 6.10
C THR A 149 4.17 11.82 4.61
N SER A 150 3.31 12.62 3.99
CA SER A 150 3.12 12.62 2.53
C SER A 150 4.19 13.47 1.83
N ALA A 151 4.70 14.49 2.50
CA ALA A 151 5.78 15.33 1.99
C ALA A 151 7.08 14.51 1.80
N GLY A 152 7.45 13.68 2.79
CA GLY A 152 8.61 12.78 2.66
C GLY A 152 8.48 11.80 1.50
N THR A 153 7.29 11.27 1.24
CA THR A 153 7.07 10.39 0.09
C THR A 153 7.01 11.14 -1.25
N HIS A 154 6.64 12.42 -1.24
CA HIS A 154 6.75 13.25 -2.45
C HIS A 154 8.22 13.50 -2.82
N LEU A 155 9.12 13.70 -1.84
CA LEU A 155 10.57 13.70 -2.09
C LEU A 155 11.05 12.39 -2.70
N LEU A 156 10.57 11.23 -2.22
CA LEU A 156 10.91 9.95 -2.84
C LEU A 156 10.51 9.90 -4.32
N SER A 157 9.35 10.44 -4.68
CA SER A 157 8.92 10.49 -6.09
C SER A 157 9.85 11.36 -6.95
N ASP A 158 10.28 12.51 -6.46
CA ASP A 158 11.23 13.39 -7.15
C ASP A 158 12.62 12.75 -7.26
N ILE A 159 13.10 12.12 -6.18
CA ILE A 159 14.37 11.37 -6.19
C ILE A 159 14.36 10.27 -7.24
N MET A 160 13.27 9.50 -7.35
CA MET A 160 13.14 8.47 -8.37
C MET A 160 13.24 9.06 -9.78
N THR A 161 12.60 10.20 -10.01
CA THR A 161 12.67 10.92 -11.30
C THR A 161 14.11 11.38 -11.60
N LYS A 162 14.80 11.96 -10.62
CA LYS A 162 16.19 12.40 -10.77
C LYS A 162 17.16 11.24 -11.00
N ALA A 163 17.00 10.16 -10.26
CA ALA A 163 17.88 8.99 -10.35
C ALA A 163 17.73 8.23 -11.68
N THR A 164 16.53 8.25 -12.27
CA THR A 164 16.23 7.43 -13.45
C THR A 164 16.13 8.23 -14.75
N GLY A 165 15.97 9.55 -14.67
CA GLY A 165 15.65 10.41 -15.81
C GLY A 165 14.28 10.12 -16.43
N LYS A 166 13.39 9.41 -15.69
CA LYS A 166 12.02 9.07 -16.10
C LYS A 166 11.05 9.58 -15.04
N THR A 167 9.82 9.93 -15.47
CA THR A 167 8.79 10.21 -14.47
C THR A 167 8.58 8.97 -13.58
N THR A 168 8.18 9.19 -12.35
CA THR A 168 7.90 8.10 -11.41
C THR A 168 6.86 7.13 -11.98
N LYS A 169 5.84 7.65 -12.66
CA LYS A 169 4.83 6.82 -13.34
C LYS A 169 5.43 5.97 -14.45
N ASP A 170 6.20 6.56 -15.36
CA ASP A 170 6.80 5.83 -16.50
C ASP A 170 7.75 4.73 -15.99
N TYR A 171 8.50 5.02 -14.92
CA TYR A 171 9.39 4.03 -14.32
C TYR A 171 8.61 2.86 -13.74
N LEU A 172 7.58 3.14 -12.93
CA LEU A 172 6.74 2.11 -12.31
C LEU A 172 5.91 1.35 -13.35
N ASP A 173 5.38 2.02 -14.35
CA ASP A 173 4.66 1.37 -15.46
C ASP A 173 5.54 0.34 -16.15
N LYS A 174 6.74 0.72 -16.53
CA LYS A 174 7.66 -0.15 -17.27
C LYS A 174 8.12 -1.35 -16.46
N HIS A 175 8.43 -1.13 -15.18
CA HIS A 175 9.18 -2.11 -14.40
C HIS A 175 8.32 -2.90 -13.41
N ILE A 176 7.16 -2.38 -12.99
CA ILE A 176 6.31 -2.99 -11.96
C ILE A 176 4.88 -3.20 -12.46
N LEU A 177 4.17 -2.11 -12.82
CA LEU A 177 2.71 -2.16 -12.96
C LEU A 177 2.26 -2.87 -14.24
N ASN A 178 2.84 -2.54 -15.39
CA ASN A 178 2.52 -3.23 -16.65
C ASN A 178 2.90 -4.72 -16.60
N PRO A 179 4.08 -5.12 -16.07
CA PRO A 179 4.43 -6.54 -15.90
C PRO A 179 3.46 -7.35 -15.04
N ILE A 180 2.70 -6.72 -14.15
CA ILE A 180 1.67 -7.39 -13.34
C ILE A 180 0.25 -7.16 -13.85
N GLY A 181 0.10 -6.59 -15.04
CA GLY A 181 -1.19 -6.42 -15.71
C GLY A 181 -2.01 -5.21 -15.22
N ILE A 182 -1.38 -4.20 -14.66
CA ILE A 182 -2.01 -2.93 -14.28
C ILE A 182 -1.70 -1.90 -15.36
N TYR A 183 -2.75 -1.50 -16.09
CA TYR A 183 -2.68 -0.55 -17.20
C TYR A 183 -3.78 0.51 -17.07
N ASN A 184 -3.61 1.63 -17.78
CA ASN A 184 -4.67 2.65 -17.93
C ASN A 184 -5.24 3.13 -16.60
N TYR A 185 -4.39 3.55 -15.68
CA TYR A 185 -4.76 4.17 -14.43
C TYR A 185 -4.28 5.63 -14.42
N ASP A 186 -4.90 6.45 -13.57
CA ASP A 186 -4.54 7.85 -13.40
C ASP A 186 -3.61 8.00 -12.20
N TRP A 187 -2.63 8.91 -12.30
CA TRP A 187 -1.77 9.32 -11.20
C TRP A 187 -1.57 10.84 -11.25
N GLU A 188 -2.06 11.52 -10.25
CA GLU A 188 -1.97 12.97 -10.12
C GLU A 188 -0.51 13.42 -9.96
N SER A 189 -0.16 14.51 -10.68
CA SER A 189 1.12 15.19 -10.50
C SER A 189 0.92 16.50 -9.76
N ILE A 190 1.91 16.87 -8.95
CA ILE A 190 2.06 18.19 -8.39
C ILE A 190 3.22 18.83 -9.15
N LYS A 191 2.87 19.79 -10.03
CA LYS A 191 3.80 20.29 -11.03
C LYS A 191 4.34 19.14 -11.91
N GLU A 192 5.65 19.02 -12.02
CA GLU A 192 6.32 18.03 -12.87
C GLU A 192 6.49 16.66 -12.21
N VAL A 193 6.16 16.53 -10.91
CA VAL A 193 6.42 15.34 -10.11
C VAL A 193 5.12 14.60 -9.78
N HIS A 194 5.01 13.32 -10.10
CA HIS A 194 3.89 12.50 -9.66
C HIS A 194 3.83 12.47 -8.14
N ASN A 195 2.64 12.67 -7.57
CA ASN A 195 2.50 12.76 -6.12
C ASN A 195 2.84 11.42 -5.44
N GLY A 196 3.95 11.38 -4.70
CA GLY A 196 4.38 10.18 -4.00
C GLY A 196 3.52 9.80 -2.78
N GLY A 197 2.72 10.75 -2.28
CA GLY A 197 1.88 10.56 -1.10
C GLY A 197 0.49 10.00 -1.39
N PHE A 198 -0.07 10.32 -2.56
CA PHE A 198 -1.44 9.95 -3.00
C PHE A 198 -1.60 10.23 -4.51
N GLY A 199 -2.83 10.11 -5.03
CA GLY A 199 -3.17 10.55 -6.38
C GLY A 199 -3.32 9.44 -7.41
N ILE A 200 -3.05 8.17 -7.07
CA ILE A 200 -3.36 7.03 -7.95
C ILE A 200 -4.86 6.68 -7.84
N ASN A 201 -5.46 6.40 -9.01
CA ASN A 201 -6.81 5.85 -9.11
C ASN A 201 -6.74 4.43 -9.71
N PHE A 202 -7.10 3.42 -8.92
CA PHE A 202 -7.11 2.01 -9.33
C PHE A 202 -8.53 1.45 -9.40
N ARG A 203 -8.70 0.41 -10.22
CA ARG A 203 -9.83 -0.50 -10.12
C ARG A 203 -9.61 -1.50 -8.99
N LEU A 204 -10.67 -2.13 -8.51
CA LEU A 204 -10.56 -3.21 -7.53
C LEU A 204 -9.59 -4.32 -8.01
N GLN A 205 -9.69 -4.70 -9.27
CA GLN A 205 -8.82 -5.73 -9.85
C GLN A 205 -7.34 -5.30 -9.89
N ASP A 206 -7.03 -4.01 -10.05
CA ASP A 206 -5.66 -3.50 -10.00
C ASP A 206 -5.10 -3.60 -8.58
N MET A 207 -5.92 -3.29 -7.57
CA MET A 207 -5.56 -3.48 -6.15
C MET A 207 -5.30 -4.96 -5.82
N LEU A 208 -6.16 -5.87 -6.30
CA LEU A 208 -5.99 -7.31 -6.12
C LEU A 208 -4.71 -7.83 -6.79
N ARG A 209 -4.40 -7.38 -8.01
CA ARG A 209 -3.15 -7.73 -8.70
C ARG A 209 -1.92 -7.28 -7.92
N PHE A 210 -1.95 -6.05 -7.40
CA PHE A 210 -0.84 -5.51 -6.61
C PHE A 210 -0.66 -6.28 -5.29
N GLY A 211 -1.75 -6.57 -4.58
CA GLY A 211 -1.71 -7.42 -3.38
C GLY A 211 -1.19 -8.83 -3.65
N GLN A 212 -1.67 -9.47 -4.73
CA GLN A 212 -1.22 -10.79 -5.16
C GLN A 212 0.27 -10.81 -5.54
N PHE A 213 0.75 -9.77 -6.19
CA PHE A 213 2.16 -9.59 -6.52
C PHE A 213 3.06 -9.59 -5.27
N PHE A 214 2.67 -8.91 -4.21
CA PHE A 214 3.39 -8.93 -2.94
C PHE A 214 3.24 -10.28 -2.22
N LEU A 215 2.05 -10.92 -2.25
CA LEU A 215 1.86 -12.26 -1.72
C LEU A 215 2.78 -13.29 -2.40
N GLN A 216 3.00 -13.14 -3.70
CA GLN A 216 3.89 -13.99 -4.51
C GLN A 216 5.36 -13.56 -4.45
N LYS A 217 5.75 -12.77 -3.44
CA LYS A 217 7.13 -12.33 -3.24
C LYS A 217 7.73 -11.66 -4.48
N GLY A 218 6.96 -10.78 -5.13
CA GLY A 218 7.40 -10.02 -6.29
C GLY A 218 7.43 -10.77 -7.61
N LYS A 219 6.74 -11.92 -7.71
CA LYS A 219 6.61 -12.69 -8.96
C LYS A 219 5.33 -12.34 -9.71
N SER A 220 5.41 -12.38 -11.04
CA SER A 220 4.27 -12.38 -11.96
C SER A 220 4.41 -13.60 -12.87
N GLY A 221 3.54 -14.60 -12.71
CA GLY A 221 3.75 -15.92 -13.27
C GLY A 221 5.10 -16.51 -12.82
N ASN A 222 5.93 -16.93 -13.76
CA ASN A 222 7.26 -17.50 -13.47
C ASN A 222 8.37 -16.43 -13.43
N LYS A 223 8.05 -15.14 -13.66
CA LYS A 223 9.05 -14.07 -13.75
C LYS A 223 9.16 -13.34 -12.43
N GLN A 224 10.39 -13.20 -11.90
CA GLN A 224 10.69 -12.31 -10.79
C GLN A 224 10.74 -10.88 -11.33
N ILE A 225 9.79 -10.03 -10.92
CA ILE A 225 9.69 -8.62 -11.32
C ILE A 225 10.33 -7.73 -10.26
N LEU A 226 10.03 -7.98 -9.00
CA LEU A 226 10.57 -7.29 -7.86
C LEU A 226 11.31 -8.30 -6.99
N SER A 227 12.52 -7.97 -6.53
CA SER A 227 13.30 -8.87 -5.69
C SER A 227 12.50 -9.35 -4.46
N GLN A 228 12.65 -10.63 -4.15
CA GLN A 228 12.05 -11.21 -2.95
C GLN A 228 12.58 -10.55 -1.68
N GLU A 229 13.87 -10.23 -1.64
CA GLU A 229 14.53 -9.55 -0.52
C GLU A 229 13.86 -8.21 -0.22
N TRP A 230 13.48 -7.45 -1.26
CA TRP A 230 12.74 -6.22 -1.05
C TRP A 230 11.36 -6.46 -0.46
N VAL A 231 10.62 -7.43 -0.99
CA VAL A 231 9.29 -7.76 -0.44
C VAL A 231 9.43 -8.15 1.02
N ASP A 232 10.40 -9.00 1.36
CA ASP A 232 10.62 -9.46 2.72
C ASP A 232 10.97 -8.32 3.67
N ILE A 233 11.93 -7.45 3.30
CA ILE A 233 12.34 -6.33 4.17
C ILE A 233 11.27 -5.24 4.25
N SER A 234 10.63 -4.89 3.14
CA SER A 234 9.63 -3.81 3.10
C SER A 234 8.36 -4.12 3.90
N THR A 235 8.06 -5.41 4.07
CA THR A 235 6.88 -5.91 4.80
C THR A 235 7.22 -6.45 6.19
N GLN A 236 8.39 -6.10 6.74
CA GLN A 236 8.75 -6.33 8.14
C GLN A 236 8.46 -5.11 9.00
N GLY A 237 8.26 -5.31 10.29
CA GLY A 237 8.15 -4.22 11.27
C GLY A 237 9.54 -3.64 11.57
N LEU A 238 10.04 -2.76 10.71
CA LEU A 238 11.31 -2.07 10.89
C LEU A 238 11.22 -1.00 11.98
N VAL A 239 10.07 -0.36 12.10
CA VAL A 239 9.68 0.48 13.23
C VAL A 239 8.53 -0.20 13.94
N ASN A 240 8.65 -0.47 15.24
CA ASN A 240 7.61 -1.12 16.02
C ASN A 240 6.96 -0.10 16.97
N PHE A 241 5.65 0.06 16.88
CA PHE A 241 4.87 0.93 17.77
C PHE A 241 4.55 0.22 19.08
N ASN A 242 4.31 -1.08 19.02
CA ASN A 242 4.08 -2.00 20.14
C ASN A 242 4.34 -3.44 19.65
N ALA A 243 4.00 -4.44 20.48
CA ALA A 243 4.18 -5.85 20.13
C ALA A 243 3.38 -6.31 18.92
N GLU A 244 2.25 -5.66 18.64
CA GLU A 244 1.29 -6.07 17.59
C GLU A 244 1.37 -5.24 16.32
N ARG A 245 1.94 -4.04 16.38
CA ARG A 245 1.90 -3.08 15.27
C ARG A 245 3.25 -2.48 14.98
N GLY A 246 3.52 -2.30 13.68
CA GLY A 246 4.74 -1.66 13.20
C GLY A 246 4.58 -1.08 11.80
N TYR A 247 5.70 -0.62 11.27
CA TYR A 247 5.80 -0.05 9.94
C TYR A 247 7.07 -0.55 9.25
N GLY A 248 6.97 -0.89 7.98
CA GLY A 248 8.10 -1.26 7.13
C GLY A 248 8.43 -0.14 6.14
N PHE A 249 8.87 -0.50 4.94
CA PHE A 249 9.09 0.47 3.87
C PHE A 249 7.76 0.81 3.16
N LEU A 250 7.03 1.76 3.73
CA LEU A 250 5.72 2.25 3.28
C LEU A 250 4.60 1.18 3.35
N TRP A 251 4.72 0.25 4.29
CA TRP A 251 3.73 -0.77 4.60
C TRP A 251 3.40 -0.78 6.09
N TRP A 252 2.13 -0.89 6.41
CA TRP A 252 1.64 -1.12 7.77
C TRP A 252 1.73 -2.60 8.11
N ILE A 253 2.18 -2.91 9.32
CA ILE A 253 2.41 -4.28 9.80
C ILE A 253 1.54 -4.53 11.01
N ASP A 254 0.74 -5.59 10.95
CA ASP A 254 -0.03 -6.11 12.08
C ASP A 254 0.43 -7.53 12.40
N LYS A 255 0.64 -7.82 13.67
CA LYS A 255 1.17 -9.11 14.16
C LYS A 255 0.18 -9.74 15.15
N GLN A 256 -0.13 -11.00 14.95
CA GLN A 256 -0.84 -11.85 15.92
C GLN A 256 0.04 -13.07 16.20
N GLY A 257 0.97 -12.94 17.17
CA GLY A 257 2.05 -13.92 17.32
C GLY A 257 2.91 -13.97 16.06
N ASP A 258 3.01 -15.14 15.45
CA ASP A 258 3.74 -15.40 14.21
C ASP A 258 2.87 -15.22 12.94
N ASP A 259 1.59 -14.86 13.07
CA ASP A 259 0.71 -14.53 11.96
C ASP A 259 0.86 -13.05 11.61
N ILE A 260 1.69 -12.77 10.61
CA ILE A 260 1.99 -11.42 10.16
C ILE A 260 1.09 -11.07 8.98
N THR A 261 0.39 -9.95 9.12
CA THR A 261 -0.37 -9.30 8.06
C THR A 261 0.27 -7.96 7.74
N TYR A 262 0.50 -7.68 6.48
CA TYR A 262 0.91 -6.35 6.06
C TYR A 262 -0.14 -5.72 5.14
N SER A 263 -0.25 -4.41 5.22
CA SER A 263 -1.30 -3.69 4.50
C SER A 263 -0.84 -2.35 3.96
N ALA A 264 -1.27 -2.02 2.75
CA ALA A 264 -1.29 -0.67 2.23
C ALA A 264 -2.64 -0.04 2.61
N ARG A 265 -2.60 1.15 3.23
CA ARG A 265 -3.79 1.82 3.77
C ARG A 265 -3.92 3.22 3.17
N GLY A 266 -5.09 3.54 2.69
CA GLY A 266 -5.43 4.84 2.13
C GLY A 266 -6.55 5.52 2.91
N TYR A 267 -6.58 6.85 2.84
CA TYR A 267 -7.64 7.67 3.41
C TYR A 267 -9.01 7.14 2.95
N SER A 268 -10.04 7.35 3.73
CA SER A 268 -11.40 6.93 3.42
C SER A 268 -11.63 5.41 3.38
N GLY A 269 -10.77 4.59 4.02
CA GLY A 269 -10.97 3.14 4.10
C GLY A 269 -10.59 2.38 2.83
N GLN A 270 -9.52 2.81 2.18
CA GLN A 270 -8.89 2.05 1.11
C GLN A 270 -7.89 1.07 1.72
N PHE A 271 -7.97 -0.21 1.38
CA PHE A 271 -7.07 -1.23 1.90
C PHE A 271 -6.64 -2.22 0.81
N ILE A 272 -5.36 -2.54 0.80
CA ILE A 272 -4.82 -3.78 0.23
C ILE A 272 -4.16 -4.50 1.39
N VAL A 273 -4.71 -5.62 1.80
CA VAL A 273 -4.27 -6.42 2.93
C VAL A 273 -3.73 -7.74 2.41
N VAL A 274 -2.56 -8.13 2.86
CA VAL A 274 -1.91 -9.37 2.48
C VAL A 274 -1.56 -10.16 3.74
N ASN A 275 -2.05 -11.39 3.82
CA ASN A 275 -1.67 -12.34 4.86
C ASN A 275 -1.00 -13.56 4.21
N PRO A 276 0.34 -13.65 4.25
CA PRO A 276 1.07 -14.75 3.61
C PRO A 276 0.76 -16.12 4.21
N LYS A 277 0.57 -16.19 5.54
CA LYS A 277 0.32 -17.44 6.26
C LYS A 277 -0.99 -18.11 5.85
N ARG A 278 -1.94 -17.30 5.35
CA ARG A 278 -3.23 -17.78 4.84
C ARG A 278 -3.31 -17.77 3.32
N ALA A 279 -2.27 -17.35 2.62
CA ALA A 279 -2.27 -17.11 1.17
C ALA A 279 -3.46 -16.22 0.73
N LEU A 280 -3.69 -15.12 1.46
CA LEU A 280 -4.87 -14.29 1.39
C LEU A 280 -4.53 -12.86 0.98
N VAL A 281 -5.34 -12.30 0.08
CA VAL A 281 -5.36 -10.88 -0.25
C VAL A 281 -6.79 -10.37 -0.10
N ILE A 282 -6.96 -9.27 0.63
CA ILE A 282 -8.25 -8.58 0.77
C ILE A 282 -8.06 -7.15 0.29
N CYS A 283 -8.93 -6.70 -0.61
CA CYS A 283 -8.97 -5.31 -1.07
C CYS A 283 -10.33 -4.70 -0.76
N VAL A 284 -10.29 -3.53 -0.14
CA VAL A 284 -11.47 -2.73 0.18
C VAL A 284 -11.32 -1.36 -0.46
N SER A 285 -12.35 -0.89 -1.13
CA SER A 285 -12.48 0.49 -1.58
C SER A 285 -13.77 1.09 -1.03
N SER A 286 -13.65 2.24 -0.37
CA SER A 286 -14.78 2.90 0.28
C SER A 286 -14.68 4.42 0.21
N ARG A 287 -15.76 5.11 0.63
CA ARG A 287 -15.74 6.55 0.89
C ARG A 287 -16.01 6.79 2.37
N THR A 288 -15.31 7.74 2.97
CA THR A 288 -15.71 8.25 4.27
C THR A 288 -16.62 9.45 4.10
N ARG A 289 -17.61 9.51 4.99
CA ARG A 289 -18.31 10.74 5.28
C ARG A 289 -17.67 11.35 6.54
N ASN A 290 -16.97 12.48 6.40
CA ASN A 290 -16.53 13.33 7.52
C ASN A 290 -15.61 12.66 8.55
N ASN A 291 -14.37 12.27 8.19
CA ASN A 291 -13.34 11.81 9.15
C ASN A 291 -13.86 10.94 10.31
N ASN A 292 -14.80 10.04 10.04
CA ASN A 292 -15.40 9.21 11.06
C ASN A 292 -14.43 8.08 11.44
N PHE A 293 -13.72 8.26 12.56
CA PHE A 293 -12.81 7.25 13.12
C PHE A 293 -13.54 5.93 13.43
N ASP A 294 -14.80 5.98 13.80
CA ASP A 294 -15.60 4.78 14.09
C ASP A 294 -15.80 3.94 12.82
N TYR A 295 -15.96 4.60 11.68
CA TYR A 295 -16.05 3.93 10.39
C TYR A 295 -14.73 3.23 10.02
N LEU A 296 -13.59 3.90 10.19
CA LEU A 296 -12.27 3.33 9.90
C LEU A 296 -11.92 2.17 10.84
N ASN A 297 -12.22 2.30 12.13
CA ASN A 297 -12.08 1.22 13.11
C ASN A 297 -13.00 0.05 12.79
N GLY A 298 -14.21 0.31 12.33
CA GLY A 298 -15.15 -0.69 11.88
C GLY A 298 -14.65 -1.49 10.67
N ILE A 299 -14.07 -0.82 9.66
CA ILE A 299 -13.46 -1.51 8.50
C ILE A 299 -12.25 -2.35 8.95
N ASP A 300 -11.37 -1.83 9.82
CA ASP A 300 -10.22 -2.58 10.32
C ASP A 300 -10.66 -3.83 11.10
N SER A 301 -11.69 -3.69 11.94
CA SER A 301 -12.31 -4.81 12.67
C SER A 301 -12.91 -5.83 11.72
N PHE A 302 -13.67 -5.39 10.73
CA PHE A 302 -14.25 -6.24 9.69
C PHE A 302 -13.16 -7.03 8.93
N ILE A 303 -12.09 -6.36 8.49
CA ILE A 303 -10.98 -7.01 7.80
C ILE A 303 -10.35 -8.10 8.67
N LYS A 304 -10.14 -7.83 9.98
CA LYS A 304 -9.60 -8.81 10.93
C LYS A 304 -10.53 -10.03 11.09
N GLN A 305 -11.83 -9.80 11.18
CA GLN A 305 -12.82 -10.88 11.24
C GLN A 305 -12.85 -11.70 9.96
N LEU A 306 -12.77 -11.02 8.81
CA LEU A 306 -12.73 -11.66 7.50
C LEU A 306 -11.47 -12.53 7.33
N ILE A 307 -10.30 -12.07 7.76
CA ILE A 307 -9.05 -12.87 7.76
C ILE A 307 -9.26 -14.18 8.52
N ASN A 308 -9.93 -14.13 9.66
CA ASN A 308 -10.19 -15.30 10.50
C ASN A 308 -11.22 -16.30 9.91
N SER A 309 -11.84 -15.98 8.78
CA SER A 309 -12.71 -16.91 8.03
C SER A 309 -11.94 -17.86 7.11
N PHE A 310 -10.63 -17.64 6.97
CA PHE A 310 -9.76 -18.45 6.11
C PHE A 310 -8.72 -19.20 6.95
N ASP A 311 -8.49 -20.49 6.61
CA ASP A 311 -7.53 -21.30 7.32
C ASP A 311 -6.07 -20.90 7.01
N ILE A 312 -5.18 -21.14 7.97
CA ILE A 312 -3.74 -21.06 7.76
C ILE A 312 -3.33 -22.13 6.74
N VAL A 313 -2.50 -21.74 5.80
CA VAL A 313 -1.89 -22.66 4.83
C VAL A 313 -0.57 -23.15 5.43
N GLN A 314 -0.47 -24.48 5.57
CA GLN A 314 0.77 -25.13 6.02
C GLN A 314 1.82 -25.16 4.92
#